data_1d9384322db49e8448f5141a7a53b52b
#
_entry.id   1d9384322db49e8448f5141a7a53b52b
#
_cell.length_a   1.000
_cell.length_b   1.000
_cell.length_c   1.000
_cell.angle_alpha   90.00
_cell.angle_beta   90.00
_cell.angle_gamma   90.00
#
_symmetry.space_group_name_H-M   'P 1'
#
loop_
_entity.id
_entity.type
_entity.pdbx_description
1 polymer ?
#
loop_
_entity_poly.entity_id
_entity_poly.type
_entity_poly.pdbx_seq_one_letter_code
_entity_poly.pdbx_strand_id
1 'polypeptide(L)'
;VEVERLAEGFRISAASENCRHAAVEDVQRRLYGVQFHPEVLHTAFGKKIIENFLYGVCGLHVCWTMASYMDTAIAECRQKIGGGRVLLALSGGVDSAVAAALLQKAVGGQLTCIFVDHGLLRKDEGDQVERVMARQFHVDVRRVNAGARFLSRLAGVAEPERKRKIIGEEFIRVFEEEAKKIGAVDFLAQGTIYPDVVESGMGGESAVIKSHHNVGGLPDC
;
A
#
# COMPACT_ATOMS: atom_id res chain seq x y z
N VAL A 1 -23.81 -9.40 19.74
CA VAL A 1 -25.15 -9.14 19.19
C VAL A 1 -25.53 -10.37 18.37
N GLU A 2 -26.68 -10.98 18.66
CA GLU A 2 -27.18 -12.16 17.97
C GLU A 2 -28.51 -11.83 17.26
N VAL A 3 -28.76 -12.46 16.12
CA VAL A 3 -30.03 -12.36 15.43
C VAL A 3 -31.06 -13.22 16.20
N GLU A 4 -32.01 -12.58 16.87
CA GLU A 4 -33.04 -13.27 17.68
C GLU A 4 -34.13 -13.90 16.80
N ARG A 5 -34.52 -13.21 15.72
CA ARG A 5 -35.57 -13.63 14.81
C ARG A 5 -35.20 -13.41 13.36
N LEU A 6 -35.40 -14.42 12.53
CA LEU A 6 -35.17 -14.31 11.08
C LEU A 6 -36.27 -13.49 10.42
N ALA A 7 -35.87 -12.72 9.42
CA ALA A 7 -36.81 -12.08 8.51
C ALA A 7 -37.51 -13.15 7.63
N GLU A 8 -38.66 -12.80 7.10
CA GLU A 8 -39.43 -13.67 6.21
C GLU A 8 -38.61 -14.06 4.97
N GLY A 9 -38.66 -15.34 4.60
CA GLY A 9 -37.92 -15.92 3.49
C GLY A 9 -36.55 -16.45 3.85
N PHE A 10 -35.97 -16.08 5.00
CA PHE A 10 -34.70 -16.63 5.43
C PHE A 10 -34.83 -17.96 6.13
N ARG A 11 -33.86 -18.83 5.89
CA ARG A 11 -33.67 -20.09 6.61
C ARG A 11 -32.27 -20.19 7.21
N ILE A 12 -32.11 -20.98 8.25
CA ILE A 12 -30.81 -21.24 8.87
C ILE A 12 -30.01 -22.16 7.94
N SER A 13 -28.79 -21.74 7.58
CA SER A 13 -27.85 -22.57 6.82
C SER A 13 -26.70 -23.12 7.68
N ALA A 14 -26.41 -22.48 8.83
CA ALA A 14 -25.52 -23.02 9.84
C ALA A 14 -25.88 -22.54 11.24
N ALA A 15 -25.56 -23.37 12.25
CA ALA A 15 -25.71 -23.08 13.67
C ALA A 15 -24.46 -23.52 14.45
N SER A 16 -24.26 -22.95 15.63
CA SER A 16 -23.27 -23.40 16.62
C SER A 16 -23.95 -23.55 17.98
N GLU A 17 -23.23 -24.11 18.96
CA GLU A 17 -23.74 -24.26 20.33
C GLU A 17 -24.17 -22.92 20.95
N ASN A 18 -23.45 -21.84 20.61
CA ASN A 18 -23.65 -20.50 21.16
C ASN A 18 -24.37 -19.52 20.22
N CYS A 19 -24.69 -19.93 18.98
CA CYS A 19 -25.38 -19.08 18.00
C CYS A 19 -26.27 -19.91 17.09
N ARG A 20 -27.59 -19.84 17.35
CA ARG A 20 -28.60 -20.60 16.55
C ARG A 20 -28.63 -20.13 15.09
N HIS A 21 -28.40 -18.85 14.83
CA HIS A 21 -28.46 -18.25 13.50
C HIS A 21 -27.06 -17.86 13.01
N ALA A 22 -26.08 -18.78 13.15
CA ALA A 22 -24.69 -18.51 12.79
C ALA A 22 -24.52 -18.19 11.30
N ALA A 23 -25.31 -18.83 10.43
CA ALA A 23 -25.46 -18.44 9.04
C ALA A 23 -26.90 -18.59 8.58
N VAL A 24 -27.33 -17.71 7.70
CA VAL A 24 -28.70 -17.64 7.19
C VAL A 24 -28.71 -17.37 5.70
N GLU A 25 -29.73 -17.85 5.00
CA GLU A 25 -29.86 -17.63 3.57
C GLU A 25 -31.31 -17.45 3.13
N ASP A 26 -31.51 -16.64 2.09
CA ASP A 26 -32.67 -16.64 1.23
C ASP A 26 -32.23 -16.91 -0.19
N VAL A 27 -32.39 -18.14 -0.62
CA VAL A 27 -31.90 -18.61 -1.93
C VAL A 27 -32.64 -17.94 -3.08
N GLN A 28 -33.94 -17.64 -2.90
CA GLN A 28 -34.75 -17.01 -3.95
C GLN A 28 -34.28 -15.57 -4.22
N ARG A 29 -34.00 -14.81 -3.17
CA ARG A 29 -33.50 -13.44 -3.28
C ARG A 29 -31.98 -13.37 -3.40
N ARG A 30 -31.29 -14.53 -3.31
CA ARG A 30 -29.82 -14.64 -3.32
C ARG A 30 -29.15 -13.81 -2.22
N LEU A 31 -29.74 -13.81 -1.02
CA LEU A 31 -29.23 -13.13 0.15
C LEU A 31 -28.62 -14.14 1.12
N TYR A 32 -27.41 -13.89 1.55
CA TYR A 32 -26.64 -14.77 2.44
C TYR A 32 -26.01 -13.94 3.54
N GLY A 33 -26.09 -14.40 4.77
CA GLY A 33 -25.53 -13.71 5.93
C GLY A 33 -24.81 -14.67 6.86
N VAL A 34 -23.73 -14.21 7.47
CA VAL A 34 -22.98 -14.92 8.50
C VAL A 34 -22.78 -14.03 9.73
N GLN A 35 -22.79 -14.63 10.93
CA GLN A 35 -22.57 -13.96 12.21
C GLN A 35 -21.12 -14.13 12.71
N PHE A 36 -20.26 -14.70 11.93
CA PHE A 36 -18.84 -14.95 12.22
C PHE A 36 -17.96 -14.41 11.10
N HIS A 37 -16.67 -14.42 11.34
CA HIS A 37 -15.64 -13.94 10.40
C HIS A 37 -15.06 -15.11 9.61
N PRO A 38 -15.51 -15.39 8.37
CA PRO A 38 -14.96 -16.48 7.57
C PRO A 38 -13.52 -16.22 7.09
N GLU A 39 -13.09 -14.97 7.08
CA GLU A 39 -11.76 -14.54 6.60
C GLU A 39 -10.64 -14.78 7.61
N VAL A 40 -10.95 -14.98 8.90
CA VAL A 40 -9.91 -15.15 9.93
C VAL A 40 -9.38 -16.58 10.01
N LEU A 41 -8.13 -16.72 10.43
CA LEU A 41 -7.45 -18.03 10.50
C LEU A 41 -8.07 -19.04 11.46
N HIS A 42 -8.82 -18.57 12.48
CA HIS A 42 -9.47 -19.47 13.45
C HIS A 42 -10.80 -20.04 12.97
N THR A 43 -11.36 -19.51 11.88
CA THR A 43 -12.59 -20.10 11.31
C THR A 43 -12.22 -21.30 10.46
N ALA A 44 -12.55 -22.47 11.00
CA ALA A 44 -12.41 -23.72 10.27
C ALA A 44 -13.19 -23.64 8.95
N PHE A 45 -12.56 -24.02 7.83
CA PHE A 45 -13.15 -23.96 6.49
C PHE A 45 -13.58 -22.56 5.99
N GLY A 46 -13.15 -21.47 6.63
CA GLY A 46 -13.54 -20.11 6.26
C GLY A 46 -13.25 -19.80 4.78
N LYS A 47 -12.07 -20.18 4.28
CA LYS A 47 -11.73 -20.08 2.86
C LYS A 47 -12.73 -20.81 1.95
N LYS A 48 -13.17 -22.02 2.33
CA LYS A 48 -14.12 -22.80 1.56
C LYS A 48 -15.52 -22.17 1.53
N ILE A 49 -15.92 -21.55 2.63
CA ILE A 49 -17.18 -20.79 2.72
C ILE A 49 -17.15 -19.61 1.74
N ILE A 50 -16.06 -18.85 1.73
CA ILE A 50 -15.88 -17.71 0.80
C ILE A 50 -15.84 -18.21 -0.65
N GLU A 51 -15.10 -19.27 -0.95
CA GLU A 51 -15.05 -19.87 -2.30
C GLU A 51 -16.43 -20.30 -2.78
N ASN A 52 -17.20 -20.99 -1.94
CA ASN A 52 -18.55 -21.43 -2.29
C ASN A 52 -19.50 -20.26 -2.59
N PHE A 53 -19.38 -19.18 -1.81
CA PHE A 53 -20.14 -17.96 -2.07
C PHE A 53 -19.73 -17.30 -3.39
N LEU A 54 -18.43 -17.05 -3.59
CA LEU A 54 -17.94 -16.36 -4.77
C LEU A 54 -18.18 -17.15 -6.06
N TYR A 55 -17.85 -18.42 -6.08
CA TYR A 55 -17.94 -19.24 -7.30
C TYR A 55 -19.30 -19.92 -7.45
N GLY A 56 -19.89 -20.42 -6.36
CA GLY A 56 -21.16 -21.11 -6.41
C GLY A 56 -22.37 -20.17 -6.48
N VAL A 57 -22.40 -19.16 -5.62
CA VAL A 57 -23.54 -18.24 -5.53
C VAL A 57 -23.40 -17.07 -6.50
N CYS A 58 -22.26 -16.38 -6.50
CA CYS A 58 -22.03 -15.22 -7.36
C CYS A 58 -21.69 -15.59 -8.79
N GLY A 59 -21.27 -16.85 -9.05
CA GLY A 59 -20.89 -17.29 -10.40
C GLY A 59 -19.61 -16.64 -10.91
N LEU A 60 -18.73 -16.16 -10.03
CA LEU A 60 -17.48 -15.54 -10.43
C LEU A 60 -16.52 -16.59 -11.00
N HIS A 61 -15.75 -16.18 -11.96
CA HIS A 61 -14.65 -16.98 -12.51
C HIS A 61 -13.31 -16.33 -12.16
N VAL A 62 -12.28 -17.14 -11.95
CA VAL A 62 -10.92 -16.65 -11.73
C VAL A 62 -10.42 -16.06 -13.05
N CYS A 63 -10.51 -14.74 -13.18
CA CYS A 63 -10.00 -14.00 -14.34
C CYS A 63 -8.82 -13.07 -13.98
N TRP A 64 -8.50 -12.96 -12.68
CA TRP A 64 -7.45 -12.09 -12.17
C TRP A 64 -6.38 -12.92 -11.47
N THR A 65 -5.13 -12.66 -11.81
CA THR A 65 -3.95 -13.19 -11.12
C THR A 65 -2.98 -12.05 -10.83
N MET A 66 -2.14 -12.19 -9.81
CA MET A 66 -1.10 -11.21 -9.51
C MET A 66 -0.15 -11.03 -10.72
N ALA A 67 0.16 -12.10 -11.45
CA ALA A 67 1.00 -12.02 -12.64
C ALA A 67 0.32 -11.19 -13.75
N SER A 68 -0.94 -11.44 -14.06
CA SER A 68 -1.67 -10.65 -15.08
C SER A 68 -1.84 -9.19 -14.66
N TYR A 69 -2.04 -8.92 -13.36
CA TYR A 69 -2.07 -7.56 -12.83
C TYR A 69 -0.72 -6.86 -13.00
N MET A 70 0.39 -7.53 -12.69
CA MET A 70 1.73 -6.95 -12.88
C MET A 70 1.99 -6.58 -14.34
N ASP A 71 1.64 -7.45 -15.29
CA ASP A 71 1.82 -7.19 -16.71
C ASP A 71 0.98 -6.00 -17.17
N THR A 72 -0.27 -5.92 -16.71
CA THR A 72 -1.16 -4.78 -16.98
C THR A 72 -0.60 -3.49 -16.39
N ALA A 73 -0.21 -3.49 -15.12
CA ALA A 73 0.36 -2.31 -14.45
C ALA A 73 1.64 -1.81 -15.12
N ILE A 74 2.52 -2.72 -15.55
CA ILE A 74 3.74 -2.38 -16.30
C ILE A 74 3.37 -1.74 -17.65
N ALA A 75 2.39 -2.29 -18.37
CA ALA A 75 1.95 -1.75 -19.66
C ALA A 75 1.34 -0.36 -19.50
N GLU A 76 0.48 -0.16 -18.50
CA GLU A 76 -0.13 1.14 -18.19
C GLU A 76 0.92 2.19 -17.81
N CYS A 77 1.87 1.83 -16.94
CA CYS A 77 2.98 2.73 -16.59
C CYS A 77 3.79 3.11 -17.84
N ARG A 78 4.12 2.14 -18.71
CA ARG A 78 4.86 2.41 -19.94
C ARG A 78 4.11 3.33 -20.88
N GLN A 79 2.81 3.11 -21.04
CA GLN A 79 1.96 3.95 -21.87
C GLN A 79 1.87 5.38 -21.34
N LYS A 80 1.67 5.53 -20.00
CA LYS A 80 1.51 6.83 -19.36
C LYS A 80 2.81 7.65 -19.37
N ILE A 81 3.93 7.00 -19.13
CA ILE A 81 5.25 7.66 -19.03
C ILE A 81 5.83 7.95 -20.42
N GLY A 82 5.65 7.06 -21.38
CA GLY A 82 6.21 7.21 -22.73
C GLY A 82 7.74 7.40 -22.69
N GLY A 83 8.23 8.52 -23.21
CA GLY A 83 9.65 8.89 -23.20
C GLY A 83 10.08 9.73 -21.99
N GLY A 84 9.18 10.00 -21.04
CA GLY A 84 9.43 10.87 -19.89
C GLY A 84 10.38 10.26 -18.85
N ARG A 85 11.00 11.11 -18.05
CA ARG A 85 11.88 10.73 -16.94
C ARG A 85 11.09 10.60 -15.65
N VAL A 86 11.33 9.53 -14.92
CA VAL A 86 10.64 9.21 -13.67
C VAL A 86 11.59 9.32 -12.49
N LEU A 87 11.17 10.01 -11.46
CA LEU A 87 11.85 10.08 -10.18
C LEU A 87 11.02 9.34 -9.13
N LEU A 88 11.62 8.42 -8.41
CA LEU A 88 10.98 7.68 -7.32
C LEU A 88 11.64 7.99 -5.98
N ALA A 89 10.84 8.35 -4.99
CA ALA A 89 11.27 8.39 -3.60
C ALA A 89 11.34 6.97 -3.02
N LEU A 90 12.54 6.47 -2.76
CA LEU A 90 12.79 5.15 -2.21
C LEU A 90 12.97 5.25 -0.70
N SER A 91 12.05 4.68 0.07
CA SER A 91 12.09 4.71 1.54
C SER A 91 12.87 3.55 2.17
N GLY A 92 13.23 2.54 1.38
CA GLY A 92 13.76 1.27 1.88
C GLY A 92 12.70 0.27 2.32
N GLY A 93 11.43 0.67 2.40
CA GLY A 93 10.29 -0.22 2.67
C GLY A 93 9.86 -1.04 1.44
N VAL A 94 9.03 -2.06 1.70
CA VAL A 94 8.54 -2.99 0.67
C VAL A 94 7.78 -2.27 -0.43
N ASP A 95 6.92 -1.32 -0.10
CA ASP A 95 6.04 -0.64 -1.06
C ASP A 95 6.83 0.16 -2.09
N SER A 96 7.80 0.95 -1.62
CA SER A 96 8.68 1.70 -2.52
C SER A 96 9.61 0.78 -3.34
N ALA A 97 10.01 -0.36 -2.79
CA ALA A 97 10.82 -1.35 -3.51
C ALA A 97 10.00 -2.04 -4.62
N VAL A 98 8.75 -2.38 -4.37
CA VAL A 98 7.83 -2.93 -5.38
C VAL A 98 7.58 -1.91 -6.48
N ALA A 99 7.31 -0.64 -6.12
CA ALA A 99 7.14 0.43 -7.09
C ALA A 99 8.40 0.62 -7.97
N ALA A 100 9.60 0.60 -7.36
CA ALA A 100 10.87 0.66 -8.10
C ALA A 100 11.01 -0.50 -9.09
N ALA A 101 10.72 -1.72 -8.66
CA ALA A 101 10.84 -2.92 -9.50
C ALA A 101 9.85 -2.91 -10.68
N LEU A 102 8.60 -2.47 -10.46
CA LEU A 102 7.59 -2.33 -11.52
C LEU A 102 7.97 -1.25 -12.53
N LEU A 103 8.37 -0.08 -12.04
CA LEU A 103 8.80 1.04 -12.89
C LEU A 103 10.07 0.69 -13.68
N GLN A 104 11.03 -0.01 -13.06
CA GLN A 104 12.21 -0.47 -13.78
C GLN A 104 11.86 -1.40 -14.93
N LYS A 105 10.90 -2.31 -14.74
CA LYS A 105 10.39 -3.16 -15.84
C LYS A 105 9.62 -2.38 -16.89
N ALA A 106 8.94 -1.31 -16.50
CA ALA A 106 8.16 -0.50 -17.41
C ALA A 106 9.02 0.41 -18.29
N VAL A 107 9.95 1.16 -17.69
CA VAL A 107 10.67 2.27 -18.34
C VAL A 107 12.19 2.19 -18.28
N GLY A 108 12.75 1.23 -17.56
CA GLY A 108 14.20 0.97 -17.53
C GLY A 108 15.01 2.18 -17.11
N GLY A 109 15.95 2.59 -17.95
CA GLY A 109 16.88 3.69 -17.68
C GLY A 109 16.27 5.08 -17.55
N GLN A 110 14.95 5.24 -17.76
CA GLN A 110 14.23 6.50 -17.51
C GLN A 110 13.93 6.69 -16.01
N LEU A 111 14.07 5.63 -15.19
CA LEU A 111 13.84 5.65 -13.75
C LEU A 111 15.11 6.05 -13.01
N THR A 112 15.01 7.04 -12.12
CA THR A 112 16.02 7.37 -11.11
C THR A 112 15.36 7.28 -9.73
N CYS A 113 15.99 6.58 -8.80
CA CYS A 113 15.52 6.50 -7.42
C CYS A 113 16.40 7.36 -6.51
N ILE A 114 15.79 8.15 -5.63
CA ILE A 114 16.47 8.84 -4.54
C ILE A 114 16.19 8.12 -3.23
N PHE A 115 17.24 7.71 -2.55
CA PHE A 115 17.19 7.13 -1.21
C PHE A 115 17.83 8.09 -0.21
N VAL A 116 17.01 8.64 0.69
CA VAL A 116 17.48 9.58 1.71
C VAL A 116 17.86 8.83 2.97
N ASP A 117 19.15 8.81 3.27
CA ASP A 117 19.68 8.32 4.55
C ASP A 117 19.58 9.43 5.60
N HIS A 118 18.53 9.38 6.39
CA HIS A 118 18.21 10.37 7.42
C HIS A 118 18.90 10.12 8.78
N GLY A 119 19.78 9.11 8.86
CA GLY A 119 20.53 8.79 10.09
C GLY A 119 19.70 8.08 11.17
N LEU A 120 18.44 7.73 10.89
CA LEU A 120 17.55 6.99 11.78
C LEU A 120 17.24 5.59 11.24
N LEU A 121 18.00 5.14 10.26
CA LEU A 121 17.89 3.81 9.67
C LEU A 121 18.41 2.75 10.65
N ARG A 122 17.99 1.51 10.44
CA ARG A 122 18.60 0.37 11.13
C ARG A 122 20.06 0.22 10.69
N LYS A 123 20.82 -0.51 11.50
CA LYS A 123 22.21 -0.80 11.18
C LYS A 123 22.31 -1.44 9.79
N ASP A 124 23.19 -0.88 8.97
CA ASP A 124 23.51 -1.34 7.60
C ASP A 124 22.32 -1.35 6.61
N GLU A 125 21.16 -0.78 6.99
CA GLU A 125 19.95 -0.76 6.16
C GLU A 125 20.16 0.00 4.86
N GLY A 126 20.81 1.17 4.90
CA GLY A 126 21.11 1.95 3.70
C GLY A 126 21.96 1.20 2.69
N ASP A 127 23.01 0.51 3.18
CA ASP A 127 23.90 -0.29 2.33
C ASP A 127 23.18 -1.52 1.75
N GLN A 128 22.25 -2.09 2.52
CA GLN A 128 21.43 -3.21 2.07
C GLN A 128 20.46 -2.78 0.97
N VAL A 129 19.75 -1.66 1.15
CA VAL A 129 18.82 -1.13 0.15
C VAL A 129 19.54 -0.85 -1.16
N GLU A 130 20.66 -0.13 -1.12
CA GLU A 130 21.44 0.21 -2.31
C GLU A 130 21.92 -1.06 -3.02
N ARG A 131 22.46 -2.03 -2.27
CA ARG A 131 22.94 -3.29 -2.82
C ARG A 131 21.83 -4.11 -3.47
N VAL A 132 20.67 -4.22 -2.84
CA VAL A 132 19.52 -4.99 -3.35
C VAL A 132 18.98 -4.32 -4.62
N MET A 133 18.77 -3.02 -4.60
CA MET A 133 18.25 -2.29 -5.76
C MET A 133 19.18 -2.37 -6.95
N ALA A 134 20.49 -2.15 -6.75
CA ALA A 134 21.46 -2.23 -7.84
C ALA A 134 21.64 -3.66 -8.39
N ARG A 135 21.76 -4.66 -7.50
CA ARG A 135 22.10 -6.03 -7.94
C ARG A 135 20.93 -6.86 -8.42
N GLN A 136 19.77 -6.73 -7.75
CA GLN A 136 18.61 -7.56 -8.06
C GLN A 136 17.65 -6.90 -9.05
N PHE A 137 17.49 -5.59 -8.94
CA PHE A 137 16.52 -4.86 -9.75
C PHE A 137 17.15 -3.98 -10.82
N HIS A 138 18.48 -3.83 -10.84
CA HIS A 138 19.21 -2.98 -11.80
C HIS A 138 18.68 -1.54 -11.84
N VAL A 139 18.30 -1.02 -10.69
CA VAL A 139 17.77 0.34 -10.52
C VAL A 139 18.90 1.30 -10.20
N ASP A 140 18.94 2.45 -10.86
CA ASP A 140 19.84 3.55 -10.50
C ASP A 140 19.37 4.21 -9.20
N VAL A 141 20.16 4.08 -8.13
CA VAL A 141 19.83 4.62 -6.80
C VAL A 141 20.83 5.68 -6.42
N ARG A 142 20.34 6.88 -6.18
CA ARG A 142 21.12 7.97 -5.60
C ARG A 142 20.88 8.03 -4.10
N ARG A 143 21.86 7.58 -3.32
CA ARG A 143 21.84 7.72 -1.86
C ARG A 143 22.28 9.09 -1.45
N VAL A 144 21.46 9.75 -0.63
CA VAL A 144 21.72 11.09 -0.07
C VAL A 144 21.93 10.94 1.43
N ASN A 145 23.15 11.16 1.89
CA ASN A 145 23.45 11.17 3.32
C ASN A 145 23.05 12.50 3.95
N ALA A 146 21.89 12.52 4.60
CA ALA A 146 21.32 13.69 5.26
C ALA A 146 21.25 13.55 6.79
N GLY A 147 21.86 12.52 7.38
CA GLY A 147 21.73 12.18 8.80
C GLY A 147 21.98 13.37 9.74
N ALA A 148 23.08 14.09 9.56
CA ALA A 148 23.41 15.26 10.38
C ALA A 148 22.30 16.34 10.32
N ARG A 149 21.70 16.55 9.16
CA ARG A 149 20.65 17.53 8.92
C ARG A 149 19.37 17.15 9.68
N PHE A 150 18.93 15.89 9.59
CA PHE A 150 17.76 15.40 10.32
C PHE A 150 17.98 15.43 11.83
N LEU A 151 19.12 14.94 12.31
CA LEU A 151 19.41 14.92 13.74
C LEU A 151 19.47 16.33 14.35
N SER A 152 20.02 17.32 13.64
CA SER A 152 20.02 18.70 14.10
C SER A 152 18.61 19.28 14.24
N ARG A 153 17.70 18.95 13.33
CA ARG A 153 16.29 19.40 13.37
C ARG A 153 15.48 18.72 14.47
N LEU A 154 15.87 17.53 14.87
CA LEU A 154 15.21 16.74 15.92
C LEU A 154 15.76 17.04 17.32
N ALA A 155 16.85 17.78 17.44
CA ALA A 155 17.46 18.09 18.73
C ALA A 155 16.46 18.78 19.67
N GLY A 156 16.29 18.24 20.89
CA GLY A 156 15.36 18.75 21.89
C GLY A 156 13.87 18.49 21.64
N VAL A 157 13.52 17.79 20.56
CA VAL A 157 12.12 17.44 20.27
C VAL A 157 11.79 16.09 20.92
N ALA A 158 10.92 16.08 21.93
CA ALA A 158 10.50 14.87 22.64
C ALA A 158 9.18 14.29 22.09
N GLU A 159 8.26 15.14 21.65
CA GLU A 159 6.90 14.79 21.26
C GLU A 159 6.89 14.03 19.93
N PRO A 160 6.28 12.80 19.87
CA PRO A 160 6.36 11.90 18.72
C PRO A 160 5.76 12.47 17.43
N GLU A 161 4.61 13.14 17.51
CA GLU A 161 3.93 13.69 16.33
C GLU A 161 4.73 14.86 15.73
N ARG A 162 5.35 15.67 16.57
CA ARG A 162 6.23 16.73 16.14
C ARG A 162 7.49 16.19 15.44
N LYS A 163 8.05 15.05 15.94
CA LYS A 163 9.15 14.37 15.24
C LYS A 163 8.74 13.92 13.85
N ARG A 164 7.56 13.30 13.70
CA ARG A 164 7.06 12.85 12.38
C ARG A 164 6.95 14.00 11.39
N LYS A 165 6.36 15.12 11.81
CA LYS A 165 6.22 16.32 10.97
C LYS A 165 7.58 16.86 10.52
N ILE A 166 8.52 16.99 11.45
CA ILE A 166 9.88 17.47 11.13
C ILE A 166 10.57 16.52 10.15
N ILE A 167 10.48 15.20 10.38
CA ILE A 167 11.09 14.21 9.48
C ILE A 167 10.47 14.30 8.09
N GLY A 168 9.14 14.36 8.00
CA GLY A 168 8.42 14.45 6.72
C GLY A 168 8.78 15.73 5.94
N GLU A 169 8.74 16.89 6.58
CA GLU A 169 9.11 18.15 5.96
C GLU A 169 10.55 18.15 5.46
N GLU A 170 11.47 17.64 6.28
CA GLU A 170 12.89 17.64 5.94
C GLU A 170 13.20 16.64 4.81
N PHE A 171 12.49 15.50 4.80
CA PHE A 171 12.58 14.52 3.72
C PHE A 171 12.20 15.15 2.38
N ILE A 172 11.07 15.87 2.34
CA ILE A 172 10.61 16.55 1.12
C ILE A 172 11.65 17.56 0.64
N ARG A 173 12.20 18.39 1.53
CA ARG A 173 13.22 19.38 1.17
C ARG A 173 14.48 18.76 0.58
N VAL A 174 14.99 17.70 1.23
CA VAL A 174 16.18 16.97 0.74
C VAL A 174 15.88 16.35 -0.62
N PHE A 175 14.70 15.76 -0.77
CA PHE A 175 14.26 15.14 -2.02
C PHE A 175 14.16 16.17 -3.16
N GLU A 176 13.57 17.34 -2.93
CA GLU A 176 13.46 18.42 -3.91
C GLU A 176 14.84 18.99 -4.32
N GLU A 177 15.73 19.15 -3.35
CA GLU A 177 17.09 19.61 -3.61
C GLU A 177 17.85 18.64 -4.52
N GLU A 178 17.71 17.34 -4.27
CA GLU A 178 18.33 16.31 -5.10
C GLU A 178 17.65 16.16 -6.47
N ALA A 179 16.32 16.31 -6.52
CA ALA A 179 15.57 16.31 -7.77
C ALA A 179 16.05 17.42 -8.72
N LYS A 180 16.29 18.61 -8.19
CA LYS A 180 16.83 19.75 -8.97
C LYS A 180 18.21 19.46 -9.57
N LYS A 181 19.05 18.66 -8.90
CA LYS A 181 20.37 18.26 -9.41
C LYS A 181 20.30 17.24 -10.54
N ILE A 182 19.21 16.46 -10.60
CA ILE A 182 18.97 15.45 -11.64
C ILE A 182 18.55 16.13 -12.96
N GLY A 183 17.95 17.30 -12.87
CA GLY A 183 17.42 18.06 -14.01
C GLY A 183 15.94 17.81 -14.26
N ALA A 184 15.47 18.04 -15.48
CA ALA A 184 14.05 17.91 -15.80
C ALA A 184 13.55 16.48 -15.55
N VAL A 185 12.48 16.37 -14.77
CA VAL A 185 11.76 15.16 -14.43
C VAL A 185 10.29 15.38 -14.79
N ASP A 186 9.71 14.42 -15.51
CA ASP A 186 8.34 14.54 -16.00
C ASP A 186 7.33 13.90 -15.05
N PHE A 187 7.78 12.90 -14.27
CA PHE A 187 6.93 12.14 -13.37
C PHE A 187 7.60 11.90 -12.01
N LEU A 188 6.83 12.18 -10.96
CA LEU A 188 7.17 11.76 -9.59
C LEU A 188 6.38 10.50 -9.25
N ALA A 189 7.06 9.45 -8.82
CA ALA A 189 6.46 8.21 -8.36
C ALA A 189 6.63 8.04 -6.85
N GLN A 190 5.61 7.54 -6.21
CA GLN A 190 5.60 7.27 -4.77
C GLN A 190 4.85 5.97 -4.49
N GLY A 191 5.40 5.13 -3.62
CA GLY A 191 4.76 3.90 -3.17
C GLY A 191 3.76 4.20 -2.06
N THR A 192 2.47 3.94 -2.33
CA THR A 192 1.39 4.03 -1.33
C THR A 192 0.50 2.81 -1.49
N ILE A 193 0.22 2.10 -0.40
CA ILE A 193 -0.69 0.96 -0.43
C ILE A 193 -2.14 1.40 -0.25
N TYR A 194 -3.06 0.63 -0.83
CA TYR A 194 -4.48 0.96 -0.79
C TYR A 194 -5.07 1.13 0.63
N PRO A 195 -4.71 0.31 1.63
CA PRO A 195 -5.13 0.55 3.01
C PRO A 195 -4.76 1.93 3.55
N ASP A 196 -3.56 2.45 3.24
CA ASP A 196 -3.14 3.78 3.67
C ASP A 196 -3.99 4.88 3.04
N VAL A 197 -4.41 4.72 1.78
CA VAL A 197 -5.31 5.64 1.08
C VAL A 197 -6.67 5.68 1.78
N VAL A 198 -7.23 4.51 2.12
CA VAL A 198 -8.52 4.39 2.81
C VAL A 198 -8.44 4.99 4.22
N GLU A 199 -7.40 4.65 5.00
CA GLU A 199 -7.22 5.16 6.36
C GLU A 199 -6.99 6.69 6.41
N SER A 200 -6.47 7.27 5.33
CA SER A 200 -6.26 8.72 5.19
C SER A 200 -7.50 9.49 4.75
N GLY A 201 -8.62 8.80 4.50
CA GLY A 201 -9.89 9.43 4.13
C GLY A 201 -9.97 9.94 2.68
N MET A 202 -8.98 9.63 1.84
CA MET A 202 -9.00 10.05 0.42
C MET A 202 -9.91 9.18 -0.45
N GLY A 203 -10.49 8.12 0.09
CA GLY A 203 -11.35 7.17 -0.62
C GLY A 203 -12.86 7.44 -0.56
N GLY A 204 -13.33 8.61 -0.09
CA GLY A 204 -14.75 8.93 0.01
C GLY A 204 -15.21 9.35 1.41
N GLU A 205 -16.40 8.95 1.86
CA GLU A 205 -17.03 9.35 3.14
C GLU A 205 -16.37 8.78 4.42
N SER A 206 -15.21 8.16 4.33
CA SER A 206 -14.51 7.58 5.47
C SER A 206 -13.86 8.66 6.33
N ALA A 207 -14.04 8.57 7.65
CA ALA A 207 -13.33 9.42 8.60
C ALA A 207 -11.82 9.14 8.54
N VAL A 208 -11.00 10.21 8.64
CA VAL A 208 -9.53 10.09 8.73
C VAL A 208 -9.18 9.36 10.02
N ILE A 209 -8.62 8.15 9.90
CA ILE A 209 -8.17 7.34 11.04
C ILE A 209 -6.72 7.66 11.39
N LYS A 210 -5.88 7.87 10.38
CA LYS A 210 -4.46 8.23 10.51
C LYS A 210 -4.03 9.19 9.40
N SER A 211 -3.12 10.09 9.72
CA SER A 211 -2.39 10.86 8.72
C SER A 211 -1.14 10.08 8.28
N HIS A 212 -1.14 9.57 7.07
CA HIS A 212 0.05 8.95 6.49
C HIS A 212 0.92 9.99 5.78
N HIS A 213 2.24 9.92 5.97
CA HIS A 213 3.19 10.85 5.36
C HIS A 213 3.19 10.82 3.82
N ASN A 214 2.68 9.74 3.22
CA ASN A 214 2.55 9.61 1.77
C ASN A 214 1.26 10.24 1.20
N VAL A 215 0.34 10.70 2.03
CA VAL A 215 -0.99 11.19 1.61
C VAL A 215 -1.25 12.62 2.08
N GLY A 216 -0.67 13.05 3.19
CA GLY A 216 -0.99 14.33 3.84
C GLY A 216 0.14 15.38 3.83
N GLY A 217 1.24 15.16 3.15
CA GLY A 217 2.43 16.00 3.29
C GLY A 217 3.04 16.55 2.00
N LEU A 218 2.38 16.38 0.84
CA LEU A 218 2.87 17.01 -0.38
C LEU A 218 2.44 18.48 -0.42
N PRO A 219 3.36 19.42 -0.73
CA PRO A 219 2.98 20.80 -0.97
C PRO A 219 2.02 20.88 -2.15
N ASP A 220 1.05 21.77 -2.08
CA ASP A 220 0.23 22.14 -3.24
C ASP A 220 1.17 22.66 -4.36
N CYS A 221 1.26 21.91 -5.45
CA CYS A 221 1.97 22.28 -6.68
C CYS A 221 1.09 23.15 -7.55
#